data_3a4e9826a76f65353a240d64c915bde3
#
_entry.id   3a4e9826a76f65353a240d64c915bde3
#
_cell.length_a   1.000
_cell.length_b   1.000
_cell.length_c   1.000
_cell.angle_alpha   90.00
_cell.angle_beta   90.00
_cell.angle_gamma   90.00
#
_symmetry.space_group_name_H-M   'P 1'
#
loop_
_entity.id
_entity.type
_entity.pdbx_description
1 polymer ?
#
loop_
_entity_poly.entity_id
_entity_poly.type
_entity_poly.pdbx_seq_one_letter_code
_entity_poly.pdbx_strand_id
1 'polypeptide(L)'
;MSGQLKEVRLRIKSVQSTQQITKAMKMVSAAKLRRAQDAIIQMRPYASKLQEMLSNIVSNTEGGSNMTLAEERQVKNVLMIVITSDRGLCGAYNANIQKMALATIKEKYAAQYASGNLTIWAIGKKGAEFFQKRGYNVDVRFKDIFMKLSFGAVQLCAQAAVQAFAQKEFD
;
A
#
# COMPACT_ATOMS: atom_id res chain seq x y z
N MET A 1 -4.29 -6.96 56.41
CA MET A 1 -3.39 -7.78 55.57
C MET A 1 -4.11 -8.75 54.61
N SER A 2 -5.30 -9.30 54.94
CA SER A 2 -5.97 -10.27 54.04
C SER A 2 -6.53 -9.65 52.75
N GLY A 3 -6.92 -8.38 52.75
CA GLY A 3 -7.45 -7.68 51.56
C GLY A 3 -6.41 -7.46 50.47
N GLN A 4 -5.21 -7.05 50.83
CA GLN A 4 -4.11 -6.84 49.87
C GLN A 4 -3.67 -8.12 49.18
N LEU A 5 -3.61 -9.22 49.91
CA LEU A 5 -3.27 -10.53 49.32
C LEU A 5 -4.32 -11.01 48.32
N LYS A 6 -5.60 -10.77 48.62
CA LYS A 6 -6.71 -11.09 47.70
C LYS A 6 -6.63 -10.26 46.41
N GLU A 7 -6.34 -8.96 46.55
CA GLU A 7 -6.17 -8.07 45.42
C GLU A 7 -5.01 -8.49 44.48
N VAL A 8 -3.85 -8.82 45.09
CA VAL A 8 -2.69 -9.32 44.33
C VAL A 8 -3.02 -10.61 43.57
N ARG A 9 -3.71 -11.55 44.22
CA ARG A 9 -4.14 -12.80 43.56
C ARG A 9 -5.08 -12.55 42.39
N LEU A 10 -6.04 -11.64 42.53
CA LEU A 10 -6.95 -11.26 41.45
C LEU A 10 -6.19 -10.62 40.28
N ARG A 11 -5.21 -9.77 40.59
CA ARG A 11 -4.36 -9.15 39.58
C ARG A 11 -3.51 -10.17 38.83
N ILE A 12 -2.91 -11.12 39.53
CA ILE A 12 -2.16 -12.22 38.88
C ILE A 12 -3.07 -13.03 37.95
N LYS A 13 -4.28 -13.39 38.39
CA LYS A 13 -5.25 -14.12 37.55
C LYS A 13 -5.67 -13.34 36.32
N SER A 14 -5.90 -12.03 36.45
CA SER A 14 -6.22 -11.14 35.32
C SER A 14 -5.08 -11.06 34.33
N VAL A 15 -3.83 -10.91 34.80
CA VAL A 15 -2.65 -10.88 33.92
C VAL A 15 -2.45 -12.22 33.20
N GLN A 16 -2.63 -13.34 33.89
CA GLN A 16 -2.56 -14.67 33.29
C GLN A 16 -3.62 -14.86 32.19
N SER A 17 -4.86 -14.42 32.41
CA SER A 17 -5.92 -14.46 31.40
C SER A 17 -5.56 -13.59 30.19
N THR A 18 -5.07 -12.38 30.41
CA THR A 18 -4.61 -11.48 29.35
C THR A 18 -3.46 -12.08 28.55
N GLN A 19 -2.52 -12.75 29.23
CA GLN A 19 -1.41 -13.46 28.60
C GLN A 19 -1.90 -14.57 27.67
N GLN A 20 -2.89 -15.37 28.10
CA GLN A 20 -3.47 -16.42 27.26
C GLN A 20 -4.13 -15.86 26.00
N ILE A 21 -4.90 -14.79 26.14
CA ILE A 21 -5.54 -14.09 25.01
C ILE A 21 -4.47 -13.57 24.05
N THR A 22 -3.45 -12.91 24.56
CA THR A 22 -2.36 -12.36 23.74
C THR A 22 -1.59 -13.46 23.01
N LYS A 23 -1.36 -14.61 23.67
CA LYS A 23 -0.74 -15.78 23.04
C LYS A 23 -1.59 -16.33 21.90
N ALA A 24 -2.90 -16.43 22.08
CA ALA A 24 -3.82 -16.83 21.01
C ALA A 24 -3.80 -15.84 19.83
N MET A 25 -3.84 -14.53 20.11
CA MET A 25 -3.74 -13.48 19.08
C MET A 25 -2.41 -13.57 18.30
N LYS A 26 -1.29 -13.84 18.99
CA LYS A 26 0.02 -14.06 18.35
C LYS A 26 -0.01 -15.24 17.40
N MET A 27 -0.61 -16.36 17.77
CA MET A 27 -0.71 -17.55 16.91
C MET A 27 -1.55 -17.28 15.65
N VAL A 28 -2.69 -16.61 15.80
CA VAL A 28 -3.54 -16.23 14.65
C VAL A 28 -2.81 -15.27 13.71
N SER A 29 -2.12 -14.28 14.26
CA SER A 29 -1.35 -13.32 13.46
C SER A 29 -0.19 -14.00 12.72
N ALA A 30 0.52 -14.91 13.38
CA ALA A 30 1.60 -15.68 12.74
C ALA A 30 1.08 -16.57 11.60
N ALA A 31 -0.07 -17.22 11.78
CA ALA A 31 -0.69 -18.02 10.72
C ALA A 31 -1.10 -17.17 9.51
N LYS A 32 -1.67 -15.96 9.73
CA LYS A 32 -2.00 -15.02 8.66
C LYS A 32 -0.76 -14.52 7.92
N LEU A 33 0.30 -14.17 8.67
CA LEU A 33 1.57 -13.73 8.11
C LEU A 33 2.18 -14.83 7.22
N ARG A 34 2.22 -16.06 7.71
CA ARG A 34 2.75 -17.19 6.94
C ARG A 34 1.99 -17.39 5.63
N ARG A 35 0.66 -17.38 5.65
CA ARG A 35 -0.15 -17.49 4.42
C ARG A 35 0.15 -16.37 3.43
N ALA A 36 0.32 -15.13 3.89
CA ALA A 36 0.67 -14.00 3.03
C ALA A 36 2.08 -14.17 2.44
N GLN A 37 3.05 -14.63 3.25
CA GLN A 37 4.42 -14.90 2.78
C GLN A 37 4.45 -16.02 1.75
N ASP A 38 3.75 -17.13 1.99
CA ASP A 38 3.67 -18.26 1.05
C ASP A 38 3.07 -17.79 -0.30
N ALA A 39 2.00 -16.99 -0.27
CA ALA A 39 1.40 -16.43 -1.48
C ALA A 39 2.36 -15.52 -2.26
N ILE A 40 3.14 -14.67 -1.57
CA ILE A 40 4.14 -13.81 -2.21
C ILE A 40 5.27 -14.63 -2.84
N ILE A 41 5.76 -15.65 -2.13
CA ILE A 41 6.83 -16.53 -2.63
C ILE A 41 6.37 -17.26 -3.91
N GLN A 42 5.13 -17.73 -3.94
CA GLN A 42 4.56 -18.39 -5.13
C GLN A 42 4.37 -17.43 -6.31
N MET A 43 3.98 -16.17 -6.05
CA MET A 43 3.70 -15.20 -7.10
C MET A 43 4.96 -14.53 -7.66
N ARG A 44 6.03 -14.41 -6.87
CA ARG A 44 7.25 -13.68 -7.24
C ARG A 44 7.92 -14.19 -8.52
N PRO A 45 8.10 -15.51 -8.75
CA PRO A 45 8.72 -16.00 -9.98
C PRO A 45 7.90 -15.62 -11.22
N TYR A 46 6.57 -15.71 -11.13
CA TYR A 46 5.67 -15.34 -12.21
C TYR A 46 5.77 -13.83 -12.54
N ALA A 47 5.71 -12.97 -11.53
CA ALA A 47 5.84 -11.53 -11.71
C ALA A 47 7.19 -11.14 -12.33
N SER A 48 8.30 -11.74 -11.86
CA SER A 48 9.64 -11.51 -12.42
C SER A 48 9.74 -11.94 -13.87
N LYS A 49 9.17 -13.11 -14.22
CA LYS A 49 9.19 -13.59 -15.60
C LYS A 49 8.33 -12.75 -16.53
N LEU A 50 7.18 -12.30 -16.06
CA LEU A 50 6.33 -11.38 -16.80
C LEU A 50 7.03 -10.04 -17.07
N GLN A 51 7.72 -9.50 -16.08
CA GLN A 51 8.50 -8.27 -16.22
C GLN A 51 9.63 -8.43 -17.26
N GLU A 52 10.35 -9.56 -17.24
CA GLU A 52 11.38 -9.87 -18.22
C GLU A 52 10.80 -9.95 -19.64
N MET A 53 9.66 -10.64 -19.80
CA MET A 53 8.97 -10.74 -21.09
C MET A 53 8.52 -9.38 -21.63
N LEU A 54 7.93 -8.53 -20.76
CA LEU A 54 7.53 -7.18 -21.15
C LEU A 54 8.72 -6.32 -21.53
N SER A 55 9.82 -6.38 -20.80
CA SER A 55 11.06 -5.68 -21.14
C SER A 55 11.59 -6.10 -22.51
N ASN A 56 11.59 -7.40 -22.79
CA ASN A 56 12.03 -7.92 -24.09
C ASN A 56 11.11 -7.50 -25.24
N ILE A 57 9.80 -7.46 -25.02
CA ILE A 57 8.83 -6.98 -26.03
C ILE A 57 9.08 -5.50 -26.33
N VAL A 58 9.19 -4.66 -25.30
CA VAL A 58 9.41 -3.22 -25.45
C VAL A 58 10.75 -2.93 -26.16
N SER A 59 11.82 -3.63 -25.79
CA SER A 59 13.16 -3.42 -26.39
C SER A 59 13.28 -3.94 -27.81
N ASN A 60 12.50 -4.95 -28.22
CA ASN A 60 12.55 -5.54 -29.57
C ASN A 60 11.51 -4.96 -30.54
N THR A 61 10.60 -4.11 -30.06
CA THR A 61 9.61 -3.47 -30.91
C THR A 61 10.16 -2.13 -31.40
N GLU A 62 10.93 -2.18 -32.48
CA GLU A 62 11.37 -0.97 -33.19
C GLU A 62 10.15 -0.24 -33.77
N GLY A 63 9.95 1.01 -33.34
CA GLY A 63 8.94 1.91 -33.92
C GLY A 63 7.48 1.58 -33.57
N GLY A 64 7.22 1.06 -32.37
CA GLY A 64 5.88 0.71 -31.88
C GLY A 64 4.93 1.89 -31.74
N SER A 65 4.44 2.40 -32.88
CA SER A 65 3.41 3.45 -32.95
C SER A 65 2.06 3.09 -32.30
N ASN A 66 1.92 1.87 -31.74
CA ASN A 66 0.69 1.36 -31.15
C ASN A 66 0.81 0.99 -29.64
N MET A 67 1.93 1.27 -28.98
CA MET A 67 2.06 1.01 -27.53
C MET A 67 1.70 2.27 -26.74
N THR A 68 0.44 2.57 -26.59
CA THR A 68 -0.08 3.71 -25.80
C THR A 68 0.52 3.79 -24.39
N LEU A 69 0.82 2.64 -23.78
CA LEU A 69 1.38 2.58 -22.43
C LEU A 69 2.90 2.75 -22.36
N ALA A 70 3.60 2.73 -23.49
CA ALA A 70 5.05 2.97 -23.59
C ALA A 70 5.38 4.36 -24.16
N GLU A 71 4.38 5.21 -24.38
CA GLU A 71 4.57 6.57 -24.86
C GLU A 71 5.29 7.42 -23.82
N GLU A 72 6.49 7.91 -24.13
CA GLU A 72 7.18 8.89 -23.29
C GLU A 72 6.56 10.26 -23.44
N ARG A 73 6.15 10.87 -22.35
CA ARG A 73 5.49 12.17 -22.30
C ARG A 73 6.18 13.12 -21.33
N GLN A 74 6.04 14.41 -21.59
CA GLN A 74 6.46 15.41 -20.60
C GLN A 74 5.55 15.31 -19.39
N VAL A 75 6.14 15.07 -18.21
CA VAL A 75 5.42 14.88 -16.95
C VAL A 75 4.79 16.21 -16.51
N LYS A 76 3.48 16.34 -16.70
CA LYS A 76 2.66 17.48 -16.26
C LYS A 76 1.78 17.10 -15.07
N ASN A 77 1.04 16.01 -15.18
CA ASN A 77 0.13 15.52 -14.14
C ASN A 77 0.65 14.21 -13.55
N VAL A 78 0.86 14.20 -12.27
CA VAL A 78 1.45 13.05 -11.57
C VAL A 78 0.41 12.30 -10.76
N LEU A 79 0.27 11.01 -11.01
CA LEU A 79 -0.43 10.08 -10.14
C LEU A 79 0.58 9.33 -9.25
N MET A 80 0.47 9.49 -7.94
CA MET A 80 1.26 8.74 -6.97
C MET A 80 0.39 7.73 -6.24
N ILE A 81 0.60 6.43 -6.50
CA ILE A 81 -0.12 5.36 -5.81
C ILE A 81 0.64 4.99 -4.55
N VAL A 82 0.04 5.23 -3.38
CA VAL A 82 0.66 4.98 -2.07
C VAL A 82 -0.05 3.84 -1.37
N ILE A 83 0.67 2.72 -1.17
CA ILE A 83 0.14 1.51 -0.56
C ILE A 83 0.59 1.43 0.90
N THR A 84 -0.37 1.54 1.81
CA THR A 84 -0.14 1.45 3.26
C THR A 84 -1.05 0.40 3.88
N SER A 85 -0.91 0.14 5.18
CA SER A 85 -1.84 -0.74 5.88
C SER A 85 -3.10 0.00 6.34
N ASP A 86 -4.17 -0.76 6.65
CA ASP A 86 -5.38 -0.22 7.27
C ASP A 86 -5.22 0.04 8.76
N ARG A 87 -4.32 -0.70 9.42
CA ARG A 87 -4.13 -0.67 10.87
C ARG A 87 -2.70 -0.30 11.22
N GLY A 88 -2.50 0.20 12.44
CA GLY A 88 -1.18 0.40 13.01
C GLY A 88 -0.54 -0.90 13.50
N LEU A 89 0.48 -0.76 14.35
CA LEU A 89 1.25 -1.86 14.94
C LEU A 89 2.00 -2.74 13.92
N CYS A 90 2.40 -2.14 12.79
CA CYS A 90 3.18 -2.76 11.71
C CYS A 90 4.66 -2.27 11.71
N GLY A 91 5.20 -1.91 12.88
CA GLY A 91 6.53 -1.31 12.97
C GLY A 91 6.62 0.02 12.21
N ALA A 92 7.72 0.25 11.55
CA ALA A 92 7.98 1.48 10.79
C ALA A 92 7.38 1.48 9.38
N TYR A 93 6.65 0.44 8.96
CA TYR A 93 6.18 0.28 7.58
C TYR A 93 5.44 1.52 7.05
N ASN A 94 4.34 1.93 7.71
CA ASN A 94 3.58 3.09 7.25
C ASN A 94 4.40 4.38 7.27
N ALA A 95 5.19 4.59 8.34
CA ALA A 95 6.03 5.78 8.47
C ALA A 95 7.11 5.86 7.37
N ASN A 96 7.72 4.75 7.01
CA ASN A 96 8.72 4.69 5.96
C ASN A 96 8.11 4.99 4.58
N ILE A 97 6.94 4.39 4.25
CA ILE A 97 6.23 4.67 3.00
C ILE A 97 5.85 6.15 2.91
N GLN A 98 5.30 6.71 3.98
CA GLN A 98 4.92 8.13 4.03
C GLN A 98 6.12 9.06 3.86
N LYS A 99 7.24 8.76 4.52
CA LYS A 99 8.49 9.53 4.36
C LYS A 99 9.04 9.43 2.94
N MET A 100 9.05 8.23 2.36
CA MET A 100 9.50 8.01 0.99
C MET A 100 8.63 8.79 -0.01
N ALA A 101 7.31 8.72 0.11
CA ALA A 101 6.40 9.48 -0.75
C ALA A 101 6.64 10.99 -0.64
N LEU A 102 6.76 11.54 0.59
CA LEU A 102 7.07 12.95 0.79
C LEU A 102 8.42 13.36 0.19
N ALA A 103 9.46 12.53 0.37
CA ALA A 103 10.77 12.77 -0.23
C ALA A 103 10.68 12.78 -1.75
N THR A 104 10.00 11.79 -2.35
CA THR A 104 9.80 11.72 -3.80
C THR A 104 9.05 12.93 -4.35
N ILE A 105 8.00 13.39 -3.67
CA ILE A 105 7.26 14.61 -4.05
C ILE A 105 8.20 15.81 -4.02
N LYS A 106 8.97 15.99 -2.94
CA LYS A 106 9.87 17.12 -2.77
C LYS A 106 11.02 17.14 -3.78
N GLU A 107 11.60 15.96 -4.07
CA GLU A 107 12.80 15.86 -4.90
C GLU A 107 12.48 15.83 -6.39
N LYS A 108 11.39 15.16 -6.78
CA LYS A 108 11.09 14.92 -8.20
C LYS A 108 9.88 15.69 -8.73
N TYR A 109 8.88 15.94 -7.89
CA TYR A 109 7.58 16.46 -8.32
C TYR A 109 7.14 17.72 -7.57
N ALA A 110 8.11 18.52 -7.08
CA ALA A 110 7.82 19.73 -6.34
C ALA A 110 7.02 20.78 -7.18
N ALA A 111 7.34 20.91 -8.47
CA ALA A 111 6.65 21.80 -9.40
C ALA A 111 5.20 21.37 -9.63
N GLN A 112 4.96 20.08 -9.86
CA GLN A 112 3.62 19.52 -10.06
C GLN A 112 2.78 19.62 -8.78
N TYR A 113 3.40 19.41 -7.63
CA TYR A 113 2.73 19.63 -6.36
C TYR A 113 2.32 21.09 -6.15
N ALA A 114 3.21 22.03 -6.42
CA ALA A 114 2.95 23.47 -6.29
C ALA A 114 1.86 23.98 -7.24
N SER A 115 1.76 23.41 -8.43
CA SER A 115 0.72 23.71 -9.43
C SER A 115 -0.59 22.95 -9.22
N GLY A 116 -0.68 22.09 -8.20
CA GLY A 116 -1.89 21.26 -7.94
C GLY A 116 -2.04 20.04 -8.86
N ASN A 117 -1.03 19.73 -9.66
CA ASN A 117 -1.05 18.66 -10.66
C ASN A 117 -0.48 17.32 -10.12
N LEU A 118 -0.55 17.13 -8.81
CA LEU A 118 -0.17 15.88 -8.16
C LEU A 118 -1.35 15.31 -7.40
N THR A 119 -1.76 14.11 -7.79
CA THR A 119 -2.84 13.35 -7.12
C THR A 119 -2.28 12.11 -6.47
N ILE A 120 -2.71 11.83 -5.25
CA ILE A 120 -2.34 10.62 -4.51
C ILE A 120 -3.51 9.66 -4.48
N TRP A 121 -3.34 8.46 -5.04
CA TRP A 121 -4.26 7.37 -4.77
C TRP A 121 -3.80 6.61 -3.53
N ALA A 122 -4.58 6.68 -2.48
CA ALA A 122 -4.27 6.00 -1.23
C ALA A 122 -4.91 4.61 -1.19
N ILE A 123 -4.07 3.59 -1.17
CA ILE A 123 -4.47 2.21 -0.90
C ILE A 123 -4.11 1.90 0.55
N GLY A 124 -5.14 1.69 1.39
CA GLY A 124 -5.00 1.54 2.84
C GLY A 124 -5.28 2.83 3.61
N LYS A 125 -5.95 2.66 4.74
CA LYS A 125 -6.50 3.77 5.55
C LYS A 125 -5.42 4.68 6.12
N LYS A 126 -4.26 4.12 6.53
CA LYS A 126 -3.21 4.92 7.17
C LYS A 126 -2.56 5.92 6.23
N GLY A 127 -2.43 5.59 4.95
CA GLY A 127 -1.97 6.53 3.92
C GLY A 127 -3.02 7.62 3.65
N ALA A 128 -4.27 7.22 3.45
CA ALA A 128 -5.37 8.15 3.22
C ALA A 128 -5.46 9.20 4.33
N GLU A 129 -5.54 8.76 5.60
CA GLU A 129 -5.60 9.65 6.77
C GLU A 129 -4.40 10.60 6.86
N PHE A 130 -3.20 10.08 6.56
CA PHE A 130 -1.96 10.85 6.67
C PHE A 130 -1.89 11.99 5.66
N PHE A 131 -2.17 11.70 4.38
CA PHE A 131 -2.05 12.68 3.32
C PHE A 131 -3.22 13.67 3.31
N GLN A 132 -4.46 13.22 3.59
CA GLN A 132 -5.61 14.10 3.72
C GLN A 132 -5.41 15.15 4.83
N LYS A 133 -4.93 14.74 6.01
CA LYS A 133 -4.65 15.65 7.12
C LYS A 133 -3.60 16.72 6.81
N ARG A 134 -2.78 16.50 5.78
CA ARG A 134 -1.74 17.43 5.32
C ARG A 134 -2.13 18.24 4.10
N GLY A 135 -3.39 18.16 3.67
CA GLY A 135 -3.92 18.96 2.57
C GLY A 135 -3.48 18.51 1.16
N TYR A 136 -3.00 17.26 1.02
CA TYR A 136 -2.74 16.72 -0.31
C TYR A 136 -4.04 16.39 -1.03
N ASN A 137 -4.03 16.48 -2.36
CA ASN A 137 -5.12 15.96 -3.20
C ASN A 137 -5.10 14.43 -3.15
N VAL A 138 -6.04 13.83 -2.42
CA VAL A 138 -6.07 12.37 -2.16
C VAL A 138 -7.36 11.77 -2.68
N ASP A 139 -7.22 10.85 -3.62
CA ASP A 139 -8.31 9.97 -4.02
C ASP A 139 -8.35 8.73 -3.11
N VAL A 140 -9.49 8.49 -2.53
CA VAL A 140 -9.69 7.41 -1.54
C VAL A 140 -10.55 6.26 -2.07
N ARG A 141 -10.84 6.23 -3.38
CA ARG A 141 -11.68 5.17 -3.99
C ARG A 141 -11.21 3.76 -3.64
N PHE A 142 -9.90 3.58 -3.52
CA PHE A 142 -9.27 2.28 -3.30
C PHE A 142 -8.74 2.07 -1.88
N LYS A 143 -9.03 2.96 -0.93
CA LYS A 143 -8.50 2.89 0.44
C LYS A 143 -8.90 1.63 1.21
N ASP A 144 -10.05 1.06 0.87
CA ASP A 144 -10.64 -0.07 1.61
C ASP A 144 -10.39 -1.45 0.94
N ILE A 145 -9.50 -1.55 -0.05
CA ILE A 145 -9.19 -2.80 -0.78
C ILE A 145 -8.85 -3.94 0.19
N PHE A 146 -8.13 -3.65 1.28
CA PHE A 146 -7.72 -4.67 2.25
C PHE A 146 -8.85 -5.18 3.15
N MET A 147 -10.03 -4.56 3.18
CA MET A 147 -11.17 -5.08 3.92
C MET A 147 -11.70 -6.38 3.30
N LYS A 148 -11.70 -6.46 1.96
CA LYS A 148 -12.07 -7.65 1.19
C LYS A 148 -11.10 -7.80 0.02
N LEU A 149 -9.86 -8.18 0.34
CA LEU A 149 -8.82 -8.33 -0.66
C LEU A 149 -9.20 -9.47 -1.62
N SER A 150 -9.36 -9.13 -2.89
CA SER A 150 -9.64 -10.05 -3.98
C SER A 150 -8.92 -9.60 -5.24
N PHE A 151 -8.65 -10.54 -6.15
CA PHE A 151 -8.06 -10.23 -7.44
C PHE A 151 -8.87 -9.17 -8.20
N GLY A 152 -10.20 -9.31 -8.24
CA GLY A 152 -11.08 -8.35 -8.93
C GLY A 152 -10.98 -6.92 -8.38
N ALA A 153 -10.88 -6.75 -7.05
CA ALA A 153 -10.73 -5.42 -6.46
C ALA A 153 -9.39 -4.77 -6.83
N VAL A 154 -8.31 -5.55 -6.85
CA VAL A 154 -6.98 -5.06 -7.28
C VAL A 154 -6.96 -4.80 -8.79
N GLN A 155 -7.59 -5.65 -9.59
CA GLN A 155 -7.71 -5.48 -11.03
C GLN A 155 -8.43 -4.18 -11.40
N LEU A 156 -9.53 -3.84 -10.72
CA LEU A 156 -10.23 -2.57 -10.92
C LEU A 156 -9.34 -1.35 -10.66
N CYS A 157 -8.53 -1.40 -9.60
CA CYS A 157 -7.56 -0.33 -9.31
C CYS A 157 -6.51 -0.22 -10.42
N ALA A 158 -5.94 -1.35 -10.85
CA ALA A 158 -4.95 -1.37 -11.93
C ALA A 158 -5.53 -0.89 -13.27
N GLN A 159 -6.74 -1.33 -13.63
CA GLN A 159 -7.44 -0.88 -14.84
C GLN A 159 -7.73 0.61 -14.82
N ALA A 160 -8.16 1.15 -13.67
CA ALA A 160 -8.37 2.58 -13.52
C ALA A 160 -7.07 3.38 -13.74
N ALA A 161 -5.93 2.91 -13.23
CA ALA A 161 -4.63 3.55 -13.45
C ALA A 161 -4.22 3.51 -14.94
N VAL A 162 -4.38 2.35 -15.59
CA VAL A 162 -4.09 2.19 -17.03
C VAL A 162 -4.99 3.08 -17.88
N GLN A 163 -6.27 3.17 -17.57
CA GLN A 163 -7.22 4.04 -18.29
C GLN A 163 -6.87 5.51 -18.12
N ALA A 164 -6.57 5.95 -16.89
CA ALA A 164 -6.20 7.34 -16.63
C ALA A 164 -4.92 7.74 -17.39
N PHE A 165 -3.93 6.83 -17.48
CA PHE A 165 -2.74 7.04 -18.31
C PHE A 165 -3.08 7.08 -19.80
N ALA A 166 -3.89 6.15 -20.31
CA ALA A 166 -4.29 6.10 -21.72
C ALA A 166 -5.11 7.34 -22.15
N GLN A 167 -5.94 7.86 -21.24
CA GLN A 167 -6.75 9.08 -21.43
C GLN A 167 -5.95 10.37 -21.22
N LYS A 168 -4.66 10.27 -20.89
CA LYS A 168 -3.76 11.42 -20.64
C LYS A 168 -4.21 12.28 -19.44
N GLU A 169 -4.90 11.68 -18.48
CA GLU A 169 -5.20 12.34 -17.20
C GLU A 169 -3.92 12.47 -16.36
N PHE A 170 -3.06 11.46 -16.44
CA PHE A 170 -1.73 11.42 -15.82
C PHE A 170 -0.67 10.96 -16.83
N ASP A 171 0.58 11.37 -16.54
CA ASP A 171 1.76 11.12 -17.39
C ASP A 171 2.71 10.10 -16.79
#